data_2a9884042f6c4f09cd60ce3e622e05c5
#
_entry.id   2a9884042f6c4f09cd60ce3e622e05c5
#
_cell.length_a   1.000
_cell.length_b   1.000
_cell.length_c   1.000
_cell.angle_alpha   90.00
_cell.angle_beta   90.00
_cell.angle_gamma   90.00
#
_symmetry.space_group_name_H-M   'P 1'
#
loop_
_entity.id
_entity.type
_entity.pdbx_description
1 polymer ?
#
loop_
_entity_poly.entity_id
_entity_poly.type
_entity_poly.pdbx_seq_one_letter_code
_entity_poly.pdbx_strand_id
1 'polypeptide(L)'
;MNKYLILLIVGLSSLFAARAETIWHYNASFNSFHDFTPAPQVQFGEQGLSVSNPSDTTMLVLSKRTVSDEQYRYLVRFSNCKAKKNGRLSPACGMVLFYKNPSNYYTLEMTAYNTHPYDEMCDERQVKVSLHKVDYKNVALVKEQIVGSDINLYDGVNSLCVDVQKNTVNVLVGDKRLKELFTADIPKEDRGDVMGLMVAPDGEMQVERTVLSYEKCETTKIMTAWTKDKLEAHFAQSKNPFEGYWEYLDRDMDDGIARLGGKYRIALVATGDGFDIIYVSGAQVGKSEWHEGMLKGRLTKTIFNDNYKAFWIDSTFRPIDDDVNGFFESGVILDMSFPTYKSKIRFSKVL
;
A
#
# COMPACT_ATOMS: atom_id res chain seq x y z
N MET A 1 -34.21 -38.54 22.52
CA MET A 1 -34.02 -37.62 21.40
C MET A 1 -33.32 -36.37 21.92
N ASN A 2 -32.21 -35.99 21.74
CA ASN A 2 -31.02 -36.35 21.00
C ASN A 2 -29.86 -35.47 21.52
N LYS A 3 -29.12 -35.98 22.51
CA LYS A 3 -27.88 -35.30 22.94
C LYS A 3 -26.81 -35.31 21.81
N TYR A 4 -26.94 -36.21 20.85
CA TYR A 4 -26.01 -36.31 19.71
C TYR A 4 -26.27 -35.28 18.59
N LEU A 5 -27.49 -34.75 18.49
CA LEU A 5 -27.81 -33.74 17.49
C LEU A 5 -27.22 -32.35 17.83
N ILE A 6 -27.13 -32.04 19.13
CA ILE A 6 -26.54 -30.80 19.63
C ILE A 6 -25.01 -30.79 19.46
N LEU A 7 -24.36 -31.94 19.67
CA LEU A 7 -22.92 -32.10 19.45
C LEU A 7 -22.53 -31.96 17.95
N LEU A 8 -23.40 -32.39 17.05
CA LEU A 8 -23.16 -32.29 15.60
C LEU A 8 -23.27 -30.86 15.11
N ILE A 9 -24.18 -30.05 15.67
CA ILE A 9 -24.38 -28.65 15.32
C ILE A 9 -23.23 -27.79 15.87
N VAL A 10 -22.72 -28.08 17.05
CA VAL A 10 -21.57 -27.37 17.63
C VAL A 10 -20.27 -27.74 16.92
N GLY A 11 -20.15 -28.98 16.43
CA GLY A 11 -18.99 -29.42 15.64
C GLY A 11 -18.94 -28.87 14.21
N LEU A 12 -20.11 -28.55 13.60
CA LEU A 12 -20.18 -27.94 12.28
C LEU A 12 -19.99 -26.41 12.30
N SER A 13 -20.29 -25.75 13.40
CA SER A 13 -20.05 -24.31 13.56
C SER A 13 -18.57 -23.95 13.77
N SER A 14 -17.72 -24.89 14.16
CA SER A 14 -16.27 -24.67 14.30
C SER A 14 -15.47 -24.88 13.01
N LEU A 15 -16.09 -25.37 11.94
CA LEU A 15 -15.44 -25.60 10.64
C LEU A 15 -15.55 -24.44 9.66
N PHE A 16 -16.35 -23.42 9.97
CA PHE A 16 -16.44 -22.17 9.23
C PHE A 16 -15.92 -20.98 10.06
N ALA A 17 -14.77 -21.12 10.67
CA ALA A 17 -13.95 -19.93 10.90
C ALA A 17 -13.42 -19.53 9.52
N ALA A 18 -14.26 -18.82 8.74
CA ALA A 18 -13.80 -18.07 7.60
C ALA A 18 -12.65 -17.21 8.15
N ARG A 19 -11.42 -17.49 7.72
CA ARG A 19 -10.29 -16.57 7.94
C ARG A 19 -10.80 -15.24 7.40
N ALA A 20 -11.06 -14.29 8.27
CA ALA A 20 -11.38 -12.94 7.86
C ALA A 20 -10.20 -12.50 6.98
N GLU A 21 -10.48 -12.24 5.71
CA GLU A 21 -9.46 -11.76 4.79
C GLU A 21 -8.93 -10.45 5.36
N THR A 22 -7.62 -10.40 5.61
CA THR A 22 -7.00 -9.19 6.16
C THR A 22 -7.16 -8.07 5.15
N ILE A 23 -7.95 -7.07 5.48
CA ILE A 23 -8.17 -5.92 4.61
C ILE A 23 -7.03 -4.93 4.84
N TRP A 24 -6.15 -4.80 3.85
CA TRP A 24 -5.04 -3.84 3.85
C TRP A 24 -5.55 -2.46 3.40
N HIS A 25 -5.62 -1.54 4.29
CA HIS A 25 -6.33 -0.28 4.09
C HIS A 25 -5.48 0.93 3.74
N TYR A 26 -4.18 0.89 4.03
CA TYR A 26 -3.26 1.97 3.71
C TYR A 26 -2.22 1.49 2.73
N ASN A 27 -2.09 2.19 1.60
CA ASN A 27 -1.11 1.89 0.58
C ASN A 27 -0.18 3.09 0.38
N ALA A 28 1.11 2.90 0.64
CA ALA A 28 2.15 3.83 0.26
C ALA A 28 2.92 3.26 -0.95
N SER A 29 3.00 4.02 -2.03
CA SER A 29 3.79 3.63 -3.19
C SER A 29 5.20 4.18 -3.06
N PHE A 30 6.21 3.33 -3.26
CA PHE A 30 7.63 3.68 -3.22
C PHE A 30 8.23 3.96 -4.61
N ASN A 31 7.43 4.25 -5.60
CA ASN A 31 7.91 4.44 -6.97
C ASN A 31 8.61 5.77 -7.21
N SER A 32 8.78 6.61 -6.19
CA SER A 32 9.43 7.89 -6.35
C SER A 32 10.91 7.83 -5.95
N PHE A 33 11.71 8.70 -6.55
CA PHE A 33 13.12 8.87 -6.20
C PHE A 33 13.35 9.12 -4.71
N HIS A 34 12.39 9.73 -4.03
CA HIS A 34 12.49 10.08 -2.61
C HIS A 34 12.30 8.88 -1.67
N ASP A 35 11.76 7.78 -2.17
CA ASP A 35 11.42 6.61 -1.35
C ASP A 35 12.59 5.63 -1.20
N PHE A 36 13.61 5.71 -2.04
CA PHE A 36 14.78 4.85 -1.98
C PHE A 36 16.07 5.63 -1.74
N THR A 37 17.07 4.96 -1.19
CA THR A 37 18.43 5.51 -1.07
C THR A 37 18.99 5.71 -2.47
N PRO A 38 19.40 6.92 -2.85
CA PRO A 38 19.95 7.17 -4.16
C PRO A 38 21.23 6.36 -4.38
N ALA A 39 21.33 5.74 -5.55
CA ALA A 39 22.55 5.08 -6.02
C ALA A 39 22.69 5.33 -7.52
N PRO A 40 23.91 5.41 -8.07
CA PRO A 40 24.14 5.65 -9.51
C PRO A 40 23.48 4.59 -10.42
N GLN A 41 23.28 3.39 -9.87
CA GLN A 41 22.67 2.24 -10.55
C GLN A 41 21.16 2.26 -10.57
N VAL A 42 20.53 3.24 -9.90
CA VAL A 42 19.08 3.36 -9.75
C VAL A 42 18.57 4.50 -10.61
N GLN A 43 17.73 4.20 -11.59
CA GLN A 43 17.16 5.16 -12.53
C GLN A 43 15.63 5.14 -12.44
N PHE A 44 15.04 6.33 -12.46
CA PHE A 44 13.60 6.52 -12.44
C PHE A 44 13.09 6.95 -13.79
N GLY A 45 12.12 6.24 -14.33
CA GLY A 45 11.47 6.52 -15.59
C GLY A 45 9.95 6.49 -15.49
N GLU A 46 9.28 6.73 -16.63
CA GLU A 46 7.81 6.69 -16.71
C GLU A 46 7.24 5.31 -16.35
N GLN A 47 8.00 4.25 -16.61
CA GLN A 47 7.58 2.86 -16.37
C GLN A 47 7.99 2.34 -14.98
N GLY A 48 8.46 3.20 -14.08
CA GLY A 48 8.89 2.84 -12.74
C GLY A 48 10.39 2.97 -12.53
N LEU A 49 10.96 2.07 -11.74
CA LEU A 49 12.34 2.07 -11.29
C LEU A 49 13.14 1.02 -12.04
N SER A 50 14.23 1.42 -12.70
CA SER A 50 15.21 0.51 -13.27
C SER A 50 16.44 0.45 -12.38
N VAL A 51 16.90 -0.76 -12.08
CA VAL A 51 18.11 -0.99 -11.28
C VAL A 51 19.05 -1.92 -12.05
N SER A 52 20.31 -1.51 -12.16
CA SER A 52 21.38 -2.32 -12.76
C SER A 52 22.50 -2.55 -11.75
N ASN A 53 22.89 -3.79 -11.59
CA ASN A 53 24.00 -4.19 -10.72
C ASN A 53 25.11 -4.81 -11.55
N PRO A 54 26.12 -4.05 -11.97
CA PRO A 54 27.26 -4.57 -12.74
C PRO A 54 28.30 -5.29 -11.87
N SER A 55 28.08 -5.40 -10.56
CA SER A 55 28.98 -6.05 -9.61
C SER A 55 28.77 -7.56 -9.61
N ASP A 56 29.81 -8.29 -9.22
CA ASP A 56 29.78 -9.73 -8.94
C ASP A 56 29.14 -10.10 -7.59
N THR A 57 28.73 -9.08 -6.82
CA THR A 57 28.05 -9.25 -5.55
C THR A 57 26.62 -8.74 -5.58
N THR A 58 25.76 -9.26 -4.73
CA THR A 58 24.40 -8.80 -4.56
C THR A 58 24.34 -7.35 -4.12
N MET A 59 23.52 -6.54 -4.78
CA MET A 59 23.28 -5.15 -4.42
C MET A 59 21.95 -5.00 -3.68
N LEU A 60 21.96 -4.19 -2.62
CA LEU A 60 20.77 -3.83 -1.86
C LEU A 60 20.39 -2.37 -2.13
N VAL A 61 19.13 -2.14 -2.50
CA VAL A 61 18.54 -0.80 -2.65
C VAL A 61 17.52 -0.61 -1.54
N LEU A 62 17.89 0.14 -0.51
CA LEU A 62 17.09 0.26 0.70
C LEU A 62 16.06 1.39 0.59
N SER A 63 14.86 1.16 1.12
CA SER A 63 13.85 2.19 1.31
C SER A 63 14.29 3.19 2.37
N LYS A 64 13.96 4.46 2.18
CA LYS A 64 14.08 5.49 3.22
C LYS A 64 12.91 5.46 4.19
N ARG A 65 11.84 4.74 3.86
CA ARG A 65 10.69 4.55 4.74
C ARG A 65 10.98 3.41 5.69
N THR A 66 10.71 3.64 6.95
CA THR A 66 10.75 2.63 7.99
C THR A 66 9.35 2.07 8.24
N VAL A 67 9.29 0.82 8.69
CA VAL A 67 8.05 0.14 9.05
C VAL A 67 7.96 0.08 10.56
N SER A 68 7.04 0.84 11.15
CA SER A 68 6.83 0.88 12.61
C SER A 68 5.78 -0.12 13.09
N ASP A 69 4.93 -0.63 12.21
CA ASP A 69 3.81 -1.47 12.57
C ASP A 69 4.19 -2.96 12.62
N GLU A 70 3.53 -3.71 13.49
CA GLU A 70 3.70 -5.16 13.61
C GLU A 70 2.93 -5.95 12.55
N GLN A 71 2.01 -5.28 11.86
CA GLN A 71 1.17 -5.85 10.82
C GLN A 71 1.22 -4.98 9.57
N TYR A 72 1.80 -5.53 8.52
CA TYR A 72 1.91 -4.83 7.25
C TYR A 72 2.08 -5.81 6.10
N ARG A 73 1.78 -5.33 4.89
CA ARG A 73 2.06 -5.98 3.62
C ARG A 73 3.10 -5.19 2.86
N TYR A 74 4.15 -5.84 2.38
CA TYR A 74 5.10 -5.25 1.44
C TYR A 74 5.07 -6.02 0.13
N LEU A 75 4.75 -5.34 -0.97
CA LEU A 75 4.64 -5.90 -2.31
C LEU A 75 5.60 -5.19 -3.25
N VAL A 76 6.29 -5.96 -4.06
CA VAL A 76 7.10 -5.47 -5.19
C VAL A 76 6.65 -6.17 -6.46
N ARG A 77 6.43 -5.39 -7.51
CA ARG A 77 6.09 -5.88 -8.84
C ARG A 77 7.28 -5.66 -9.77
N PHE A 78 7.81 -6.75 -10.27
CA PHE A 78 9.00 -6.81 -11.10
C PHE A 78 8.66 -7.12 -12.56
N SER A 79 9.42 -6.53 -13.47
CA SER A 79 9.50 -6.92 -14.87
C SER A 79 10.96 -6.89 -15.33
N ASN A 80 11.24 -7.50 -16.47
CA ASN A 80 12.57 -7.51 -17.08
C ASN A 80 13.72 -7.91 -16.13
N CYS A 81 13.49 -8.94 -15.30
CA CYS A 81 14.51 -9.44 -14.40
C CYS A 81 15.58 -10.19 -15.21
N LYS A 82 16.77 -9.61 -15.32
CA LYS A 82 17.91 -10.22 -16.01
C LYS A 82 19.06 -10.40 -15.04
N ALA A 83 19.65 -11.57 -15.02
CA ALA A 83 20.89 -11.84 -14.30
C ALA A 83 21.66 -12.92 -15.06
N LYS A 84 22.96 -13.03 -14.82
CA LYS A 84 23.82 -14.06 -15.42
C LYS A 84 24.43 -14.91 -14.33
N LYS A 85 24.42 -16.22 -14.56
CA LYS A 85 25.14 -17.17 -13.73
C LYS A 85 26.03 -18.04 -14.65
N ASN A 86 27.31 -18.00 -14.41
CA ASN A 86 28.31 -18.71 -15.27
C ASN A 86 28.17 -18.35 -16.76
N GLY A 87 27.93 -17.07 -17.06
CA GLY A 87 27.78 -16.55 -18.44
C GLY A 87 26.43 -16.87 -19.11
N ARG A 88 25.54 -17.61 -18.45
CA ARG A 88 24.19 -17.92 -18.95
C ARG A 88 23.15 -17.04 -18.31
N LEU A 89 22.09 -16.69 -19.05
CA LEU A 89 20.97 -15.96 -18.54
C LEU A 89 20.29 -16.79 -17.43
N SER A 90 20.20 -16.21 -16.25
CA SER A 90 19.56 -16.81 -15.07
C SER A 90 18.80 -15.72 -14.33
N PRO A 91 17.57 -15.39 -14.75
CA PRO A 91 16.80 -14.33 -14.16
C PRO A 91 16.64 -14.51 -12.66
N ALA A 92 16.88 -13.42 -11.93
CA ALA A 92 16.73 -13.37 -10.50
C ALA A 92 16.34 -11.96 -10.06
N CYS A 93 15.45 -11.86 -9.10
CA CYS A 93 15.08 -10.61 -8.45
C CYS A 93 14.61 -10.91 -7.02
N GLY A 94 14.54 -9.88 -6.21
CA GLY A 94 14.13 -10.10 -4.82
C GLY A 94 13.91 -8.82 -4.05
N MET A 95 13.57 -9.02 -2.81
CA MET A 95 13.38 -7.96 -1.81
C MET A 95 14.26 -8.18 -0.61
N VAL A 96 14.64 -7.06 0.00
CA VAL A 96 15.25 -7.03 1.33
C VAL A 96 14.15 -6.85 2.35
N LEU A 97 14.19 -7.65 3.39
CA LEU A 97 13.23 -7.63 4.48
C LEU A 97 13.97 -7.42 5.79
N PHE A 98 13.35 -6.68 6.70
CA PHE A 98 13.81 -6.56 8.08
C PHE A 98 15.27 -6.13 8.22
N TYR A 99 15.73 -5.19 7.39
CA TYR A 99 17.10 -4.74 7.41
C TYR A 99 17.39 -3.93 8.68
N LYS A 100 18.36 -4.39 9.48
CA LYS A 100 18.90 -3.69 10.65
C LYS A 100 20.20 -2.97 10.31
N ASN A 101 21.11 -3.66 9.64
CA ASN A 101 22.43 -3.20 9.24
C ASN A 101 23.00 -4.15 8.16
N PRO A 102 24.13 -3.84 7.52
CA PRO A 102 24.70 -4.66 6.45
C PRO A 102 24.99 -6.13 6.80
N SER A 103 25.02 -6.46 8.09
CA SER A 103 25.29 -7.82 8.56
C SER A 103 24.03 -8.55 9.07
N ASN A 104 22.88 -7.86 9.16
CA ASN A 104 21.67 -8.45 9.74
C ASN A 104 20.43 -8.02 8.96
N TYR A 105 19.94 -8.90 8.11
CA TYR A 105 18.73 -8.70 7.31
C TYR A 105 18.24 -10.04 6.76
N TYR A 106 17.10 -10.01 6.09
CA TYR A 106 16.58 -11.14 5.33
C TYR A 106 16.49 -10.77 3.85
N THR A 107 16.64 -11.78 2.98
CA THR A 107 16.32 -11.66 1.56
C THR A 107 15.24 -12.65 1.17
N LEU A 108 14.34 -12.20 0.33
CA LEU A 108 13.35 -13.04 -0.32
C LEU A 108 13.58 -12.94 -1.83
N GLU A 109 13.97 -14.05 -2.43
CA GLU A 109 14.46 -14.11 -3.81
C GLU A 109 13.54 -14.96 -4.68
N MET A 110 13.36 -14.53 -5.92
CA MET A 110 12.85 -15.36 -7.01
C MET A 110 13.98 -15.63 -7.99
N THR A 111 14.25 -16.90 -8.26
CA THR A 111 15.28 -17.32 -9.23
C THR A 111 14.69 -18.31 -10.20
N ALA A 112 15.07 -18.22 -11.48
CA ALA A 112 14.71 -19.25 -12.46
C ALA A 112 15.28 -20.60 -12.02
N TYR A 113 14.45 -21.61 -12.01
CA TYR A 113 14.82 -22.95 -11.58
C TYR A 113 14.59 -23.97 -12.71
N ASN A 114 15.68 -24.58 -13.15
CA ASN A 114 15.67 -25.66 -14.14
C ASN A 114 16.01 -26.98 -13.47
N THR A 115 15.13 -27.94 -13.56
CA THR A 115 15.33 -29.28 -13.01
C THR A 115 16.34 -30.11 -13.83
N HIS A 116 16.55 -29.73 -15.10
CA HIS A 116 17.47 -30.42 -16.01
C HIS A 116 18.38 -29.43 -16.74
N PRO A 117 19.62 -29.25 -16.29
CA PRO A 117 20.54 -28.24 -16.87
C PRO A 117 20.96 -28.50 -18.32
N TYR A 118 20.62 -29.63 -18.89
CA TYR A 118 20.96 -30.03 -20.27
C TYR A 118 19.74 -30.06 -21.22
N ASP A 119 18.56 -29.80 -20.73
CA ASP A 119 17.34 -29.83 -21.54
C ASP A 119 17.02 -28.41 -22.02
N GLU A 120 17.26 -28.13 -23.29
CA GLU A 120 16.90 -26.86 -23.92
C GLU A 120 15.39 -26.62 -23.96
N MET A 121 14.59 -27.66 -23.68
CA MET A 121 13.14 -27.62 -23.57
C MET A 121 12.65 -27.55 -22.10
N CYS A 122 13.55 -27.28 -21.14
CA CYS A 122 13.13 -27.07 -19.77
C CYS A 122 12.04 -26.02 -19.67
N ASP A 123 11.03 -26.31 -18.89
CA ASP A 123 9.98 -25.35 -18.60
C ASP A 123 10.57 -24.14 -17.85
N GLU A 124 10.96 -23.11 -18.62
CA GLU A 124 11.56 -21.85 -18.14
C GLU A 124 10.68 -21.11 -17.11
N ARG A 125 9.45 -21.61 -16.92
CA ARG A 125 8.46 -21.04 -16.02
C ARG A 125 8.58 -21.51 -14.57
N GLN A 126 9.45 -22.49 -14.29
CA GLN A 126 9.68 -22.86 -12.89
C GLN A 126 10.56 -21.82 -12.21
N VAL A 127 10.08 -21.33 -11.07
CA VAL A 127 10.74 -20.34 -10.26
C VAL A 127 10.91 -20.87 -8.85
N LYS A 128 12.11 -20.77 -8.33
CA LYS A 128 12.39 -21.04 -6.93
C LYS A 128 12.27 -19.73 -6.14
N VAL A 129 11.47 -19.76 -5.10
CA VAL A 129 11.32 -18.66 -4.14
C VAL A 129 11.99 -19.09 -2.84
N SER A 130 12.99 -18.34 -2.40
CA SER A 130 13.83 -18.68 -1.24
C SER A 130 13.90 -17.50 -0.28
N LEU A 131 13.65 -17.77 0.99
CA LEU A 131 13.83 -16.83 2.10
C LEU A 131 15.11 -17.17 2.84
N HIS A 132 16.04 -16.22 2.92
CA HIS A 132 17.31 -16.38 3.60
C HIS A 132 17.45 -15.38 4.74
N LYS A 133 18.13 -15.80 5.81
CA LYS A 133 18.64 -14.91 6.87
C LYS A 133 20.11 -14.64 6.62
N VAL A 134 20.48 -13.38 6.60
CA VAL A 134 21.88 -12.95 6.55
C VAL A 134 22.30 -12.51 7.95
N ASP A 135 23.29 -13.18 8.50
CA ASP A 135 23.89 -12.87 9.79
C ASP A 135 25.41 -12.84 9.61
N TYR A 136 25.97 -11.63 9.58
CA TYR A 136 27.36 -11.36 9.18
C TYR A 136 27.65 -11.92 7.78
N LYS A 137 28.51 -12.93 7.70
CA LYS A 137 28.89 -13.60 6.45
C LYS A 137 28.10 -14.88 6.20
N ASN A 138 27.28 -15.28 7.15
CA ASN A 138 26.46 -16.48 7.04
C ASN A 138 25.15 -16.15 6.35
N VAL A 139 24.84 -16.91 5.31
CA VAL A 139 23.54 -16.88 4.63
C VAL A 139 22.87 -18.22 4.91
N ALA A 140 21.85 -18.19 5.75
CA ALA A 140 21.11 -19.38 6.14
C ALA A 140 19.75 -19.42 5.39
N LEU A 141 19.47 -20.53 4.75
CA LEU A 141 18.17 -20.79 4.17
C LEU A 141 17.14 -20.97 5.31
N VAL A 142 16.11 -20.12 5.33
CA VAL A 142 14.98 -20.24 6.25
C VAL A 142 13.91 -21.14 5.66
N LYS A 143 13.51 -20.88 4.42
CA LYS A 143 12.51 -21.65 3.69
C LYS A 143 12.60 -21.41 2.19
N GLU A 144 12.26 -22.44 1.41
CA GLU A 144 12.16 -22.31 -0.04
C GLU A 144 11.00 -23.15 -0.58
N GLN A 145 10.52 -22.75 -1.76
CA GLN A 145 9.52 -23.50 -2.52
C GLN A 145 9.65 -23.22 -4.01
N ILE A 146 9.40 -24.26 -4.81
CA ILE A 146 9.34 -24.14 -6.27
C ILE A 146 7.90 -23.85 -6.67
N VAL A 147 7.73 -22.86 -7.53
CA VAL A 147 6.45 -22.43 -8.11
C VAL A 147 6.43 -22.88 -9.57
N GLY A 148 5.32 -23.45 -10.01
CA GLY A 148 5.11 -23.84 -11.40
C GLY A 148 4.67 -22.68 -12.29
N SER A 149 4.06 -22.99 -13.39
CA SER A 149 3.80 -22.23 -14.61
C SER A 149 3.16 -20.83 -14.53
N ASP A 150 2.78 -20.35 -13.37
CA ASP A 150 2.08 -19.06 -13.22
C ASP A 150 3.04 -17.86 -13.14
N ILE A 151 4.35 -18.08 -13.08
CA ILE A 151 5.39 -17.06 -12.95
C ILE A 151 6.40 -17.21 -14.08
N ASN A 152 6.64 -16.12 -14.79
CA ASN A 152 7.64 -16.05 -15.85
C ASN A 152 8.62 -14.90 -15.57
N LEU A 153 9.83 -15.23 -15.14
CA LEU A 153 10.87 -14.24 -14.85
C LEU A 153 11.55 -13.68 -16.10
N TYR A 154 11.44 -14.34 -17.26
CA TYR A 154 12.10 -13.90 -18.49
C TYR A 154 11.38 -12.73 -19.15
N ASP A 155 10.07 -12.86 -19.35
CA ASP A 155 9.27 -11.90 -20.13
C ASP A 155 8.05 -11.38 -19.37
N GLY A 156 7.77 -11.96 -18.21
CA GLY A 156 6.56 -11.68 -17.43
C GLY A 156 6.72 -10.57 -16.42
N VAL A 157 5.58 -10.08 -15.96
CA VAL A 157 5.49 -9.21 -14.79
C VAL A 157 5.09 -10.08 -13.61
N ASN A 158 5.90 -10.06 -12.57
CA ASN A 158 5.70 -10.91 -11.40
C ASN A 158 5.67 -10.07 -10.13
N SER A 159 4.85 -10.48 -9.19
CA SER A 159 4.75 -9.86 -7.87
C SER A 159 5.29 -10.78 -6.80
N LEU A 160 6.10 -10.24 -5.93
CA LEU A 160 6.57 -10.85 -4.71
C LEU A 160 6.03 -10.03 -3.54
N CYS A 161 5.41 -10.71 -2.59
CA CYS A 161 4.71 -10.05 -1.51
C CYS A 161 4.94 -10.77 -0.19
N VAL A 162 5.05 -10.02 0.87
CA VAL A 162 5.06 -10.53 2.24
C VAL A 162 3.95 -9.89 3.05
N ASP A 163 3.18 -10.72 3.75
CA ASP A 163 2.25 -10.30 4.79
C ASP A 163 2.87 -10.61 6.15
N VAL A 164 3.17 -9.57 6.90
CA VAL A 164 3.75 -9.68 8.23
C VAL A 164 2.65 -9.51 9.26
N GLN A 165 2.49 -10.51 10.12
CA GLN A 165 1.52 -10.49 11.23
C GLN A 165 2.19 -11.03 12.49
N LYS A 166 2.47 -10.16 13.43
CA LYS A 166 3.24 -10.51 14.65
C LYS A 166 4.56 -11.19 14.27
N ASN A 167 4.76 -12.45 14.66
CA ASN A 167 5.98 -13.22 14.33
C ASN A 167 5.89 -13.97 13.00
N THR A 168 4.72 -14.00 12.38
CA THR A 168 4.46 -14.77 11.17
C THR A 168 4.68 -13.92 9.93
N VAL A 169 5.38 -14.47 8.95
CA VAL A 169 5.61 -13.88 7.63
C VAL A 169 5.05 -14.83 6.58
N ASN A 170 3.95 -14.43 5.94
CA ASN A 170 3.38 -15.15 4.81
C ASN A 170 3.99 -14.62 3.52
N VAL A 171 4.53 -15.51 2.70
CA VAL A 171 5.08 -15.20 1.39
C VAL A 171 4.05 -15.53 0.31
N LEU A 172 3.78 -14.54 -0.55
CA LEU A 172 2.85 -14.67 -1.65
C LEU A 172 3.55 -14.28 -2.96
N VAL A 173 3.17 -14.96 -4.03
CA VAL A 173 3.71 -14.71 -5.37
C VAL A 173 2.59 -14.74 -6.42
N GLY A 174 2.79 -14.09 -7.54
CA GLY A 174 1.87 -14.18 -8.68
C GLY A 174 2.05 -13.06 -9.68
N ASP A 175 1.39 -13.17 -10.84
CA ASP A 175 1.27 -12.08 -11.80
C ASP A 175 0.01 -11.25 -11.51
N LYS A 176 -1.17 -11.75 -11.89
CA LYS A 176 -2.44 -11.03 -11.72
C LYS A 176 -3.08 -11.24 -10.36
N ARG A 177 -2.82 -12.39 -9.73
CA ARG A 177 -3.33 -12.76 -8.40
C ARG A 177 -2.20 -13.28 -7.56
N LEU A 178 -2.10 -12.77 -6.34
CA LEU A 178 -1.20 -13.30 -5.34
C LEU A 178 -1.74 -14.62 -4.80
N LYS A 179 -0.87 -15.64 -4.75
CA LYS A 179 -1.14 -16.93 -4.12
C LYS A 179 -0.19 -17.08 -2.96
N GLU A 180 -0.69 -17.50 -1.82
CA GLU A 180 0.14 -17.85 -0.67
C GLU A 180 1.03 -19.05 -1.05
N LEU A 181 2.31 -18.90 -0.80
CA LEU A 181 3.31 -19.89 -1.13
C LEU A 181 3.75 -20.64 0.12
N PHE A 182 4.24 -19.93 1.10
CA PHE A 182 4.62 -20.49 2.39
C PHE A 182 4.60 -19.43 3.49
N THR A 183 4.64 -19.94 4.71
CA THR A 183 4.74 -19.14 5.94
C THR A 183 6.05 -19.44 6.65
N ALA A 184 6.69 -18.42 7.23
CA ALA A 184 7.86 -18.55 8.08
C ALA A 184 7.64 -17.80 9.40
N ASP A 185 8.20 -18.32 10.49
CA ASP A 185 8.27 -17.62 11.76
C ASP A 185 9.58 -16.84 11.85
N ILE A 186 9.46 -15.52 11.99
CA ILE A 186 10.58 -14.62 12.20
C ILE A 186 10.26 -13.80 13.44
N PRO A 187 10.96 -14.01 14.56
CA PRO A 187 10.74 -13.26 15.80
C PRO A 187 10.94 -11.76 15.61
N LYS A 188 10.19 -10.95 16.35
CA LYS A 188 10.25 -9.48 16.25
C LYS A 188 11.64 -8.94 16.54
N GLU A 189 12.34 -9.54 17.51
CA GLU A 189 13.71 -9.19 17.87
C GLU A 189 14.72 -9.41 16.76
N ASP A 190 14.43 -10.28 15.79
CA ASP A 190 15.26 -10.51 14.62
C ASP A 190 15.01 -9.52 13.48
N ARG A 191 13.96 -8.72 13.56
CA ARG A 191 13.55 -7.80 12.49
C ARG A 191 14.14 -6.41 12.66
N GLY A 192 14.59 -5.83 11.56
CA GLY A 192 14.77 -4.38 11.43
C GLY A 192 13.50 -3.76 10.81
N ASP A 193 13.53 -2.47 10.72
CA ASP A 193 12.40 -1.64 10.26
C ASP A 193 12.51 -1.17 8.81
N VAL A 194 13.59 -1.52 8.10
CA VAL A 194 13.83 -1.10 6.72
C VAL A 194 13.59 -2.25 5.76
N MET A 195 12.92 -1.94 4.67
CA MET A 195 12.66 -2.82 3.53
C MET A 195 13.45 -2.33 2.32
N GLY A 196 13.53 -3.16 1.28
CA GLY A 196 14.22 -2.75 0.07
C GLY A 196 14.09 -3.73 -1.08
N LEU A 197 14.96 -3.54 -2.06
CA LEU A 197 15.08 -4.37 -3.24
C LEU A 197 16.44 -5.07 -3.21
N MET A 198 16.47 -6.28 -3.75
CA MET A 198 17.69 -7.05 -3.94
C MET A 198 17.92 -7.30 -5.42
N VAL A 199 19.10 -6.94 -5.89
CA VAL A 199 19.50 -7.14 -7.27
C VAL A 199 20.65 -8.13 -7.31
N ALA A 200 20.44 -9.21 -8.05
CA ALA A 200 21.45 -10.25 -8.22
C ALA A 200 22.76 -9.71 -8.85
N PRO A 201 23.88 -10.41 -8.67
CA PRO A 201 25.12 -10.10 -9.38
C PRO A 201 24.92 -10.09 -10.91
N ASP A 202 25.61 -9.19 -11.61
CA ASP A 202 25.44 -8.99 -13.06
C ASP A 202 23.96 -8.89 -13.48
N GLY A 203 23.14 -8.28 -12.62
CA GLY A 203 21.69 -8.28 -12.74
C GLY A 203 21.11 -6.93 -13.15
N GLU A 204 19.99 -7.01 -13.83
CA GLU A 204 19.12 -5.86 -14.15
C GLU A 204 17.70 -6.23 -13.79
N MET A 205 16.95 -5.28 -13.25
CA MET A 205 15.52 -5.44 -13.03
C MET A 205 14.79 -4.13 -13.20
N GLN A 206 13.57 -4.23 -13.65
CA GLN A 206 12.62 -3.14 -13.63
C GLN A 206 11.59 -3.40 -12.54
N VAL A 207 11.33 -2.40 -11.72
CA VAL A 207 10.30 -2.42 -10.70
C VAL A 207 9.19 -1.48 -11.12
N GLU A 208 8.05 -2.04 -11.49
CA GLU A 208 6.89 -1.27 -11.90
C GLU A 208 6.21 -0.61 -10.71
N ARG A 209 6.22 -1.29 -9.58
CA ARG A 209 5.54 -0.82 -8.36
C ARG A 209 6.11 -1.44 -7.10
N THR A 210 6.21 -0.64 -6.07
CA THR A 210 6.39 -1.08 -4.69
C THR A 210 5.26 -0.51 -3.84
N VAL A 211 4.68 -1.33 -2.98
CA VAL A 211 3.55 -0.93 -2.13
C VAL A 211 3.79 -1.43 -0.71
N LEU A 212 3.70 -0.53 0.24
CA LEU A 212 3.62 -0.84 1.65
C LEU A 212 2.19 -0.56 2.12
N SER A 213 1.55 -1.57 2.70
CA SER A 213 0.19 -1.47 3.22
C SER A 213 0.19 -1.82 4.70
N TYR A 214 -0.58 -1.09 5.48
CA TYR A 214 -0.74 -1.33 6.92
C TYR A 214 -2.16 -1.74 7.23
N GLU A 215 -2.34 -2.61 8.20
CA GLU A 215 -3.60 -2.79 8.87
C GLU A 215 -3.67 -1.79 10.03
N LYS A 216 -4.28 -0.64 9.80
CA LYS A 216 -4.55 0.29 10.91
C LYS A 216 -5.77 -0.19 11.68
N CYS A 217 -5.55 -0.51 12.95
CA CYS A 217 -6.64 -0.91 13.85
C CYS A 217 -7.54 0.25 14.27
N GLU A 218 -7.11 1.49 14.11
CA GLU A 218 -7.87 2.67 14.55
C GLU A 218 -8.67 3.27 13.39
N THR A 219 -9.97 3.05 13.43
CA THR A 219 -10.92 3.78 12.57
C THR A 219 -11.42 5.01 13.32
N THR A 220 -11.40 6.16 12.65
CA THR A 220 -11.84 7.42 13.25
C THR A 220 -13.29 7.71 12.84
N LYS A 221 -14.25 7.29 13.65
CA LYS A 221 -15.67 7.63 13.46
C LYS A 221 -16.04 8.74 14.43
N ILE A 222 -16.01 9.97 13.98
CA ILE A 222 -16.30 11.14 14.79
C ILE A 222 -17.66 11.70 14.38
N MET A 223 -18.65 11.59 15.27
CA MET A 223 -19.89 12.35 15.14
C MET A 223 -19.66 13.76 15.67
N THR A 224 -20.02 14.75 14.89
CA THR A 224 -20.01 16.15 15.33
C THR A 224 -21.39 16.55 15.90
N ALA A 225 -21.47 17.76 16.45
CA ALA A 225 -22.76 18.31 16.86
C ALA A 225 -23.58 18.89 15.70
N TRP A 226 -23.06 18.86 14.47
CA TRP A 226 -23.68 19.43 13.28
C TRP A 226 -24.72 18.48 12.70
N THR A 227 -25.98 18.88 12.76
CA THR A 227 -27.09 18.28 12.02
C THR A 227 -27.43 19.17 10.83
N LYS A 228 -28.21 18.67 9.88
CA LYS A 228 -28.68 19.44 8.73
C LYS A 228 -29.29 20.78 9.14
N ASP A 229 -30.23 20.75 10.08
CA ASP A 229 -30.93 21.98 10.51
C ASP A 229 -29.97 23.01 11.13
N LYS A 230 -28.99 22.53 11.90
CA LYS A 230 -27.94 23.41 12.48
C LYS A 230 -27.02 23.99 11.43
N LEU A 231 -26.63 23.20 10.41
CA LEU A 231 -25.82 23.67 9.29
C LEU A 231 -26.56 24.73 8.50
N GLU A 232 -27.83 24.50 8.17
CA GLU A 232 -28.68 25.46 7.44
C GLU A 232 -28.85 26.77 8.23
N ALA A 233 -29.17 26.67 9.52
CA ALA A 233 -29.30 27.85 10.40
C ALA A 233 -27.97 28.61 10.54
N HIS A 234 -26.84 27.92 10.64
CA HIS A 234 -25.52 28.52 10.71
C HIS A 234 -25.17 29.25 9.41
N PHE A 235 -25.33 28.61 8.26
CA PHE A 235 -24.98 29.19 6.96
C PHE A 235 -25.86 30.37 6.59
N ALA A 236 -27.12 30.39 7.01
CA ALA A 236 -28.01 31.53 6.83
C ALA A 236 -27.53 32.83 7.53
N GLN A 237 -26.66 32.70 8.55
CA GLN A 237 -26.11 33.80 9.32
C GLN A 237 -24.62 34.07 9.03
N SER A 238 -23.94 33.13 8.42
CA SER A 238 -22.51 33.21 8.16
C SER A 238 -22.21 34.27 7.08
N LYS A 239 -21.16 35.04 7.35
CA LYS A 239 -20.57 36.00 6.39
C LYS A 239 -19.27 35.45 5.78
N ASN A 240 -18.81 34.26 6.20
CA ASN A 240 -17.59 33.67 5.69
C ASN A 240 -17.84 33.11 4.29
N PRO A 241 -17.14 33.57 3.25
CA PRO A 241 -17.39 33.18 1.88
C PRO A 241 -17.10 31.70 1.60
N PHE A 242 -16.30 31.03 2.46
CA PHE A 242 -15.95 29.62 2.29
C PHE A 242 -16.90 28.66 3.03
N GLU A 243 -17.67 29.14 4.01
CA GLU A 243 -18.67 28.33 4.68
C GLU A 243 -19.85 28.00 3.76
N GLY A 244 -20.41 26.83 3.93
CA GLY A 244 -21.54 26.34 3.14
C GLY A 244 -21.38 24.92 2.66
N TYR A 245 -22.26 24.52 1.75
CA TYR A 245 -22.21 23.23 1.12
C TYR A 245 -21.31 23.21 -0.11
N TRP A 246 -20.64 22.08 -0.30
CA TRP A 246 -19.73 21.85 -1.40
C TRP A 246 -20.00 20.47 -2.00
N GLU A 247 -20.04 20.38 -3.32
CA GLU A 247 -20.32 19.15 -4.06
C GLU A 247 -19.14 18.76 -4.95
N TYR A 248 -18.97 17.47 -5.11
CA TYR A 248 -17.96 16.90 -5.98
C TYR A 248 -18.11 17.41 -7.42
N LEU A 249 -17.04 17.99 -7.96
CA LEU A 249 -17.06 18.67 -9.25
C LEU A 249 -16.56 17.82 -10.41
N ASP A 250 -15.55 16.95 -10.18
CA ASP A 250 -14.91 16.23 -11.28
C ASP A 250 -15.80 15.15 -11.85
N ARG A 251 -16.22 15.34 -13.11
CA ARG A 251 -17.08 14.41 -13.83
C ARG A 251 -16.29 13.39 -14.68
N ASP A 252 -15.05 13.71 -15.05
CA ASP A 252 -14.29 13.00 -16.08
C ASP A 252 -13.28 11.98 -15.54
N MET A 253 -13.14 11.82 -14.22
CA MET A 253 -12.19 10.90 -13.60
C MET A 253 -12.91 9.81 -12.80
N ASP A 254 -13.69 8.98 -13.47
CA ASP A 254 -14.40 7.85 -12.82
C ASP A 254 -13.47 6.87 -12.11
N ASP A 255 -12.23 6.71 -12.59
CA ASP A 255 -11.23 5.84 -11.95
C ASP A 255 -10.75 6.35 -10.58
N GLY A 256 -10.85 7.65 -10.31
CA GLY A 256 -10.51 8.27 -9.03
C GLY A 256 -11.52 8.01 -7.92
N ILE A 257 -12.78 7.79 -8.27
CA ILE A 257 -13.91 7.64 -7.32
C ILE A 257 -13.75 6.38 -6.48
N ALA A 258 -13.38 5.27 -7.10
CA ALA A 258 -13.16 4.00 -6.41
C ALA A 258 -12.03 4.10 -5.35
N ARG A 259 -11.03 4.96 -5.59
CA ARG A 259 -9.92 5.16 -4.67
C ARG A 259 -10.26 6.07 -3.49
N LEU A 260 -11.17 7.03 -3.70
CA LEU A 260 -11.53 8.03 -2.69
C LEU A 260 -12.88 7.77 -2.03
N GLY A 261 -13.61 6.76 -2.48
CA GLY A 261 -14.76 6.18 -1.80
C GLY A 261 -16.11 6.83 -2.08
N GLY A 262 -16.20 7.85 -2.94
CA GLY A 262 -17.52 8.40 -3.33
C GLY A 262 -17.49 9.81 -3.93
N LYS A 263 -18.66 10.21 -4.44
CA LYS A 263 -18.96 11.59 -4.90
C LYS A 263 -19.55 12.37 -3.74
N TYR A 264 -18.68 12.83 -2.86
CA TYR A 264 -19.09 13.44 -1.60
C TYR A 264 -19.79 14.80 -1.79
N ARG A 265 -20.83 15.02 -1.00
CA ARG A 265 -21.31 16.33 -0.61
C ARG A 265 -20.84 16.59 0.82
N ILE A 266 -20.20 17.71 1.02
CA ILE A 266 -19.62 18.10 2.32
C ILE A 266 -20.14 19.47 2.72
N ALA A 267 -20.02 19.81 4.00
CA ALA A 267 -20.23 21.14 4.52
C ALA A 267 -18.93 21.64 5.17
N LEU A 268 -18.54 22.87 4.88
CA LEU A 268 -17.41 23.52 5.51
C LEU A 268 -17.91 24.46 6.61
N VAL A 269 -17.40 24.28 7.82
CA VAL A 269 -17.73 25.09 8.99
C VAL A 269 -16.45 25.68 9.54
N ALA A 270 -16.41 27.01 9.67
CA ALA A 270 -15.23 27.73 10.16
C ALA A 270 -14.91 27.34 11.61
N THR A 271 -13.62 27.19 11.87
CA THR A 271 -13.04 27.02 13.21
C THR A 271 -12.07 28.17 13.48
N GLY A 272 -11.46 28.21 14.67
CA GLY A 272 -10.49 29.27 14.99
C GLY A 272 -9.29 29.33 14.02
N ASP A 273 -8.87 28.18 13.49
CA ASP A 273 -7.65 28.00 12.70
C ASP A 273 -7.90 27.45 11.28
N GLY A 274 -9.16 27.34 10.84
CA GLY A 274 -9.49 26.83 9.52
C GLY A 274 -10.94 26.42 9.36
N PHE A 275 -11.17 25.18 8.90
CA PHE A 275 -12.51 24.65 8.67
C PHE A 275 -12.61 23.18 9.09
N ASP A 276 -13.69 22.79 9.73
CA ASP A 276 -14.10 21.40 9.80
C ASP A 276 -14.86 21.03 8.51
N ILE A 277 -14.54 19.86 7.96
CA ILE A 277 -15.21 19.28 6.81
C ILE A 277 -16.21 18.27 7.34
N ILE A 278 -17.49 18.54 7.20
CA ILE A 278 -18.58 17.72 7.69
C ILE A 278 -19.13 16.90 6.52
N TYR A 279 -19.28 15.60 6.72
CA TYR A 279 -19.93 14.72 5.75
C TYR A 279 -21.44 14.99 5.69
N VAL A 280 -21.96 15.14 4.47
CA VAL A 280 -23.40 15.31 4.22
C VAL A 280 -23.94 14.06 3.51
N SER A 281 -23.34 13.68 2.38
CA SER A 281 -23.80 12.54 1.59
C SER A 281 -22.76 12.11 0.54
N GLY A 282 -23.08 11.10 -0.26
CA GLY A 282 -22.33 10.74 -1.48
C GLY A 282 -21.30 9.64 -1.30
N ALA A 283 -21.16 9.02 -0.12
CA ALA A 283 -20.32 7.84 0.05
C ALA A 283 -20.83 6.69 -0.84
N GLN A 284 -19.93 6.05 -1.56
CA GLN A 284 -20.18 4.85 -2.37
C GLN A 284 -19.58 3.61 -1.68
N VAL A 285 -18.43 3.76 -1.07
CA VAL A 285 -17.79 2.75 -0.22
C VAL A 285 -18.17 3.05 1.23
N GLY A 286 -18.53 2.04 2.01
CA GLY A 286 -18.96 2.20 3.40
C GLY A 286 -20.26 3.01 3.56
N LYS A 287 -21.12 3.03 2.54
CA LYS A 287 -22.34 3.87 2.48
C LYS A 287 -23.24 3.72 3.70
N SER A 288 -23.37 2.52 4.25
CA SER A 288 -24.22 2.24 5.42
C SER A 288 -23.63 2.74 6.74
N GLU A 289 -22.34 3.09 6.74
CA GLU A 289 -21.63 3.50 7.94
C GLU A 289 -21.38 5.02 8.02
N TRP A 290 -21.38 5.70 6.85
CA TRP A 290 -21.30 7.14 6.78
C TRP A 290 -22.66 7.78 7.08
N HIS A 291 -22.71 8.57 8.13
CA HIS A 291 -23.91 9.31 8.54
C HIS A 291 -23.68 10.81 8.42
N GLU A 292 -24.72 11.52 8.03
CA GLU A 292 -24.71 12.98 8.00
C GLU A 292 -24.30 13.57 9.34
N GLY A 293 -23.43 14.58 9.33
CA GLY A 293 -22.87 15.18 10.53
C GLY A 293 -21.57 14.53 11.03
N MET A 294 -21.09 13.46 10.40
CA MET A 294 -19.76 12.93 10.71
C MET A 294 -18.65 13.86 10.23
N LEU A 295 -17.56 13.94 10.99
CA LEU A 295 -16.34 14.62 10.54
C LEU A 295 -15.75 13.85 9.35
N LYS A 296 -15.55 14.56 8.24
CA LYS A 296 -14.90 14.03 7.04
C LYS A 296 -13.44 14.47 6.95
N GLY A 297 -13.10 15.57 7.60
CA GLY A 297 -11.75 16.10 7.60
C GLY A 297 -11.65 17.46 8.26
N ARG A 298 -10.49 18.07 8.12
CA ARG A 298 -10.21 19.43 8.61
C ARG A 298 -9.24 20.14 7.68
N LEU A 299 -9.43 21.41 7.50
CA LEU A 299 -8.50 22.33 6.84
C LEU A 299 -7.90 23.25 7.90
N THR A 300 -6.59 23.26 8.03
CA THR A 300 -5.85 24.13 8.94
C THR A 300 -5.08 25.18 8.12
N LYS A 301 -5.20 26.44 8.47
CA LYS A 301 -4.54 27.55 7.80
C LYS A 301 -3.02 27.36 7.76
N THR A 302 -2.42 27.69 6.64
CA THR A 302 -0.97 27.81 6.49
C THR A 302 -0.57 29.29 6.49
N ILE A 303 0.71 29.57 6.34
CA ILE A 303 1.24 30.93 6.16
C ILE A 303 0.86 31.54 4.80
N PHE A 304 0.39 30.72 3.86
CA PHE A 304 -0.02 31.16 2.53
C PHE A 304 -1.54 31.36 2.49
N ASN A 305 -1.98 32.42 1.84
CA ASN A 305 -3.40 32.69 1.63
C ASN A 305 -4.03 31.55 0.81
N ASP A 306 -5.27 31.19 1.14
CA ASP A 306 -6.10 30.20 0.44
C ASP A 306 -5.50 28.77 0.39
N ASN A 307 -4.35 28.55 1.04
CA ASN A 307 -3.73 27.25 1.21
C ASN A 307 -3.90 26.72 2.63
N TYR A 308 -4.29 25.48 2.72
CA TYR A 308 -4.56 24.78 3.98
C TYR A 308 -3.83 23.45 4.01
N LYS A 309 -3.24 23.11 5.16
CA LYS A 309 -2.90 21.73 5.46
C LYS A 309 -4.20 21.00 5.73
N ALA A 310 -4.37 19.85 5.12
CA ALA A 310 -5.60 19.08 5.28
C ALA A 310 -5.38 17.78 6.07
N PHE A 311 -6.37 17.42 6.82
CA PHE A 311 -6.61 16.13 7.39
C PHE A 311 -7.88 15.59 6.75
N TRP A 312 -7.85 14.35 6.29
CA TRP A 312 -8.98 13.72 5.61
C TRP A 312 -9.27 12.34 6.21
N ILE A 313 -10.52 12.02 6.38
CA ILE A 313 -10.96 10.67 6.77
C ILE A 313 -11.42 9.95 5.50
N ASP A 314 -10.78 8.86 5.14
CA ASP A 314 -11.09 8.10 3.93
C ASP A 314 -12.46 7.37 4.03
N SER A 315 -12.81 6.62 2.99
CA SER A 315 -14.07 5.87 2.95
C SER A 315 -14.17 4.76 4.00
N THR A 316 -13.05 4.32 4.55
CA THR A 316 -12.93 3.27 5.56
C THR A 316 -12.68 3.81 6.97
N PHE A 317 -12.96 5.10 7.19
CA PHE A 317 -12.78 5.83 8.45
C PHE A 317 -11.34 5.96 8.94
N ARG A 318 -10.38 6.02 8.01
CA ARG A 318 -8.98 6.19 8.36
C ARG A 318 -8.54 7.61 8.14
N PRO A 319 -7.71 8.12 9.04
CA PRO A 319 -7.10 9.41 8.85
C PRO A 319 -6.04 9.36 7.75
N ILE A 320 -6.06 10.35 6.88
CA ILE A 320 -5.01 10.66 5.92
C ILE A 320 -4.58 12.09 6.24
N ASP A 321 -3.38 12.25 6.73
CA ASP A 321 -2.79 13.53 7.13
C ASP A 321 -1.40 13.79 6.51
N ASP A 322 -0.84 12.78 5.83
CA ASP A 322 0.44 12.88 5.14
C ASP A 322 0.30 13.69 3.85
N ASP A 323 0.86 14.88 3.84
CA ASP A 323 0.95 15.79 2.68
C ASP A 323 -0.38 16.15 2.01
N VAL A 324 -1.51 16.01 2.70
CA VAL A 324 -2.80 16.42 2.15
C VAL A 324 -2.94 17.95 2.25
N ASN A 325 -3.28 18.57 1.13
CA ASN A 325 -3.41 20.01 1.04
C ASN A 325 -4.76 20.39 0.42
N GLY A 326 -5.35 21.47 0.91
CA GLY A 326 -6.53 22.10 0.34
C GLY A 326 -6.21 23.49 -0.18
N PHE A 327 -6.78 23.83 -1.33
CA PHE A 327 -6.62 25.15 -1.93
C PHE A 327 -7.97 25.66 -2.42
N PHE A 328 -8.30 26.91 -2.08
CA PHE A 328 -9.50 27.57 -2.61
C PHE A 328 -9.16 28.39 -3.86
N GLU A 329 -9.73 28.00 -4.97
CA GLU A 329 -9.65 28.74 -6.22
C GLU A 329 -10.86 29.67 -6.36
N SER A 330 -10.60 30.97 -6.36
CA SER A 330 -11.62 32.03 -6.51
C SER A 330 -12.79 31.92 -5.51
N GLY A 331 -12.62 31.21 -4.40
CA GLY A 331 -13.64 31.05 -3.36
C GLY A 331 -14.83 30.14 -3.74
N VAL A 332 -14.83 29.54 -4.92
CA VAL A 332 -15.91 28.70 -5.42
C VAL A 332 -15.50 27.26 -5.75
N ILE A 333 -14.20 27.00 -5.85
CA ILE A 333 -13.64 25.66 -6.02
C ILE A 333 -12.73 25.37 -4.84
N LEU A 334 -12.88 24.21 -4.23
CA LEU A 334 -11.95 23.62 -3.28
C LEU A 334 -11.21 22.47 -3.96
N ASP A 335 -9.93 22.61 -4.18
CA ASP A 335 -9.03 21.59 -4.71
C ASP A 335 -8.32 20.89 -3.53
N MET A 336 -8.57 19.59 -3.36
CA MET A 336 -7.94 18.76 -2.33
C MET A 336 -6.93 17.85 -3.01
N SER A 337 -5.65 18.00 -2.67
CA SER A 337 -4.56 17.22 -3.23
C SER A 337 -4.08 16.14 -2.26
N PHE A 338 -3.93 14.92 -2.76
CA PHE A 338 -3.44 13.73 -2.05
C PHE A 338 -2.18 13.18 -2.76
N PRO A 339 -1.00 13.77 -2.54
CA PRO A 339 0.20 13.44 -3.29
C PRO A 339 0.61 11.96 -3.18
N THR A 340 0.50 11.38 -1.99
CA THR A 340 0.78 9.95 -1.74
C THR A 340 -0.08 9.02 -2.61
N TYR A 341 -1.31 9.43 -2.91
CA TYR A 341 -2.24 8.68 -3.75
C TYR A 341 -2.20 9.12 -5.22
N LYS A 342 -1.37 10.12 -5.56
CA LYS A 342 -1.35 10.78 -6.89
C LYS A 342 -2.76 11.15 -7.35
N SER A 343 -3.56 11.70 -6.43
CA SER A 343 -4.98 11.94 -6.62
C SER A 343 -5.37 13.34 -6.18
N LYS A 344 -6.43 13.86 -6.78
CA LYS A 344 -7.05 15.12 -6.41
C LYS A 344 -8.56 14.95 -6.34
N ILE A 345 -9.19 15.67 -5.44
CA ILE A 345 -10.65 15.83 -5.39
C ILE A 345 -10.95 17.31 -5.54
N ARG A 346 -11.90 17.65 -6.41
CA ARG A 346 -12.39 19.00 -6.55
C ARG A 346 -13.85 19.09 -6.13
N PHE A 347 -14.14 20.12 -5.40
CA PHE A 347 -15.49 20.45 -4.98
C PHE A 347 -15.87 21.83 -5.51
N SER A 348 -17.11 21.98 -5.93
CA SER A 348 -17.70 23.29 -6.22
C SER A 348 -18.61 23.72 -5.08
N LYS A 349 -18.60 25.01 -4.76
CA LYS A 349 -19.51 25.56 -3.80
C LYS A 349 -20.94 25.51 -4.33
N VAL A 350 -21.88 25.07 -3.49
CA VAL A 350 -23.31 25.10 -3.79
C VAL A 350 -23.82 26.51 -3.39
N LEU A 351 -24.35 27.23 -4.35
CA LEU A 351 -24.90 28.58 -4.17
C LEU A 351 -26.34 28.54 -3.67
#